data_d240739c959088e2409f56db06ac6648
#
_entry.id   d240739c959088e2409f56db06ac6648
#
_cell.length_a   1.000
_cell.length_b   1.000
_cell.length_c   1.000
_cell.angle_alpha   90.00
_cell.angle_beta   90.00
_cell.angle_gamma   90.00
#
_symmetry.space_group_name_H-M   'P 1'
#
loop_
_entity.id
_entity.type
_entity.pdbx_description
1 polymer ?
#
loop_
_entity_poly.entity_id
_entity_poly.type
_entity_poly.pdbx_seq_one_letter_code
_entity_poly.pdbx_strand_id
1 'polypeptide(L)'
;MDIKQLYKTTILEHNRNPRNYGTPECFTHKAEGLNAICGDQVFIYLSVEDDIIVDIKFDGESCAISTASSSLMTEFLSGKTVQQAQLLFLDFCQLMDKNKNIGSVESLGAVNAMAGVKNFPSRIKSATLCWHAMNAALNGKDTTTTE
;
A
#
# COMPACT_ATOMS: atom_id res chain seq x y z
N MET A 1 23.11 -5.33 -1.27
CA MET A 1 22.01 -5.50 -2.24
C MET A 1 21.61 -4.13 -2.76
N ASP A 2 21.60 -3.94 -4.08
CA ASP A 2 21.19 -2.66 -4.63
C ASP A 2 19.66 -2.51 -4.63
N ILE A 3 19.18 -1.29 -4.90
CA ILE A 3 17.74 -0.97 -4.87
C ILE A 3 16.95 -1.82 -5.88
N LYS A 4 17.53 -2.06 -7.06
CA LYS A 4 16.88 -2.84 -8.10
C LYS A 4 16.69 -4.30 -7.67
N GLN A 5 17.70 -4.88 -7.05
CA GLN A 5 17.66 -6.25 -6.56
C GLN A 5 16.74 -6.38 -5.37
N LEU A 6 16.78 -5.42 -4.44
CA LEU A 6 15.89 -5.38 -3.28
C LEU A 6 14.43 -5.29 -3.71
N TYR A 7 14.12 -4.41 -4.66
CA TYR A 7 12.80 -4.26 -5.23
C TYR A 7 12.31 -5.58 -5.82
N LYS A 8 13.13 -6.21 -6.66
CA LYS A 8 12.77 -7.47 -7.31
C LYS A 8 12.51 -8.59 -6.29
N THR A 9 13.40 -8.73 -5.31
CA THR A 9 13.28 -9.74 -4.25
C THR A 9 12.02 -9.52 -3.44
N THR A 10 11.72 -8.28 -3.07
CA THR A 10 10.54 -7.92 -2.29
C THR A 10 9.25 -8.23 -3.05
N ILE A 11 9.19 -7.86 -4.33
CA ILE A 11 8.01 -8.15 -5.16
C ILE A 11 7.75 -9.65 -5.23
N LEU A 12 8.79 -10.44 -5.50
CA LEU A 12 8.66 -11.90 -5.60
C LEU A 12 8.18 -12.51 -4.29
N GLU A 13 8.76 -12.09 -3.17
CA GLU A 13 8.43 -12.63 -1.84
C GLU A 13 6.99 -12.29 -1.46
N HIS A 14 6.59 -11.04 -1.62
CA HIS A 14 5.25 -10.60 -1.22
C HIS A 14 4.15 -11.09 -2.18
N ASN A 15 4.48 -11.43 -3.42
CA ASN A 15 3.53 -12.08 -4.32
C ASN A 15 3.38 -13.56 -4.04
N ARG A 16 4.48 -14.21 -3.71
CA ARG A 16 4.47 -15.64 -3.40
C ARG A 16 3.75 -15.90 -2.07
N ASN A 17 3.89 -15.01 -1.13
CA ASN A 17 3.43 -15.17 0.24
C ASN A 17 2.89 -13.84 0.80
N PRO A 18 1.77 -13.34 0.26
CA PRO A 18 1.24 -12.04 0.69
C PRO A 18 0.79 -12.09 2.15
N ARG A 19 1.17 -11.05 2.92
CA ARG A 19 0.80 -10.90 4.31
C ARG A 19 -0.57 -10.25 4.40
N ASN A 20 -1.37 -10.69 5.37
CA ASN A 20 -2.67 -10.08 5.67
C ASN A 20 -3.66 -10.12 4.51
N TYR A 21 -3.53 -11.12 3.64
CA TYR A 21 -4.45 -11.31 2.53
C TYR A 21 -5.71 -12.03 3.02
N GLY A 22 -6.87 -11.52 2.64
CA GLY A 22 -8.16 -12.12 2.93
C GLY A 22 -9.18 -11.11 3.45
N THR A 23 -10.45 -11.51 3.45
CA THR A 23 -11.55 -10.70 3.96
C THR A 23 -11.72 -11.00 5.45
N PRO A 24 -11.63 -9.98 6.34
CA PRO A 24 -11.85 -10.22 7.77
C PRO A 24 -13.33 -10.44 8.07
N GLU A 25 -13.63 -11.11 9.20
CA GLU A 25 -15.01 -11.30 9.64
C GLU A 25 -15.67 -9.99 10.04
N CYS A 26 -14.89 -9.06 10.60
CA CYS A 26 -15.38 -7.75 11.00
C CYS A 26 -14.31 -6.70 10.77
N PHE A 27 -14.73 -5.47 10.61
CA PHE A 27 -13.85 -4.33 10.39
C PHE A 27 -14.60 -3.05 10.74
N THR A 28 -13.86 -1.96 11.01
CA THR A 28 -14.46 -0.65 11.28
C THR A 28 -14.42 0.25 10.05
N HIS A 29 -13.45 0.03 9.14
CA HIS A 29 -13.25 0.86 7.96
C HIS A 29 -12.96 -0.02 6.76
N LYS A 30 -13.49 0.37 5.60
CA LYS A 30 -13.29 -0.35 4.34
C LYS A 30 -13.30 0.64 3.19
N ALA A 31 -12.46 0.40 2.19
CA ALA A 31 -12.55 1.11 0.91
C ALA A 31 -12.10 0.21 -0.23
N GLU A 32 -12.62 0.48 -1.41
CA GLU A 32 -12.23 -0.17 -2.66
C GLU A 32 -11.37 0.79 -3.48
N GLY A 33 -10.24 0.32 -3.96
CA GLY A 33 -9.40 1.05 -4.89
C GLY A 33 -9.46 0.42 -6.27
N LEU A 34 -9.56 1.24 -7.31
CA LEU A 34 -9.64 0.80 -8.69
C LEU A 34 -8.61 1.50 -9.56
N ASN A 35 -7.91 0.72 -10.38
CA ASN A 35 -7.08 1.19 -11.47
C ASN A 35 -7.37 0.30 -12.67
N ALA A 36 -8.40 0.68 -13.45
CA ALA A 36 -8.89 -0.13 -14.56
C ALA A 36 -7.86 -0.30 -15.68
N ILE A 37 -6.98 0.68 -15.85
CA ILE A 37 -5.94 0.63 -16.90
C ILE A 37 -4.99 -0.55 -16.66
N CYS A 38 -4.63 -0.80 -15.40
CA CYS A 38 -3.74 -1.91 -15.02
C CYS A 38 -4.53 -3.16 -14.59
N GLY A 39 -5.86 -3.08 -14.55
CA GLY A 39 -6.69 -4.19 -14.09
C GLY A 39 -6.63 -4.44 -12.60
N ASP A 40 -6.34 -3.39 -11.82
CA ASP A 40 -6.21 -3.53 -10.37
C ASP A 40 -7.52 -3.22 -9.65
N GLN A 41 -7.91 -4.11 -8.75
CA GLN A 41 -9.00 -3.89 -7.81
C GLN A 41 -8.52 -4.37 -6.44
N VAL A 42 -8.51 -3.47 -5.47
CA VAL A 42 -8.01 -3.74 -4.12
C VAL A 42 -9.06 -3.30 -3.11
N PHE A 43 -9.39 -4.19 -2.18
CA PHE A 43 -10.21 -3.85 -1.01
C PHE A 43 -9.29 -3.78 0.20
N ILE A 44 -9.39 -2.70 0.96
CA ILE A 44 -8.64 -2.52 2.20
C ILE A 44 -9.62 -2.50 3.36
N TYR A 45 -9.36 -3.32 4.36
CA TYR A 45 -10.19 -3.44 5.57
C TYR A 45 -9.33 -3.11 6.78
N LEU A 46 -9.81 -2.19 7.63
CA LEU A 46 -9.10 -1.83 8.85
C LEU A 46 -10.03 -1.99 10.04
N SER A 47 -9.45 -2.42 11.15
CA SER A 47 -10.11 -2.37 12.46
C SER A 47 -9.33 -1.37 13.31
N VAL A 48 -10.01 -0.30 13.72
CA VAL A 48 -9.41 0.78 14.49
C VAL A 48 -10.04 0.81 15.88
N GLU A 49 -9.20 0.76 16.92
CA GLU A 49 -9.61 0.86 18.31
C GLU A 49 -8.71 1.87 19.01
N ASP A 50 -9.30 2.87 19.67
CA ASP A 50 -8.57 3.94 20.37
C ASP A 50 -7.51 4.60 19.47
N ASP A 51 -7.92 4.90 18.22
CA ASP A 51 -7.07 5.51 17.19
C ASP A 51 -5.88 4.65 16.75
N ILE A 52 -5.85 3.36 17.13
CA ILE A 52 -4.80 2.43 16.72
C ILE A 52 -5.38 1.45 15.71
N ILE A 53 -4.62 1.19 14.64
CA ILE A 53 -4.94 0.17 13.65
C ILE A 53 -4.55 -1.18 14.25
N VAL A 54 -5.54 -1.88 14.82
CA VAL A 54 -5.29 -3.17 15.47
C VAL A 54 -5.29 -4.32 14.47
N ASP A 55 -5.91 -4.14 13.30
CA ASP A 55 -5.88 -5.12 12.22
C ASP A 55 -6.04 -4.41 10.89
N ILE A 56 -5.38 -4.91 9.87
CA ILE A 56 -5.49 -4.40 8.51
C ILE A 56 -5.29 -5.56 7.54
N LYS A 57 -6.23 -5.72 6.61
CA LYS A 57 -6.21 -6.79 5.61
C LYS A 57 -6.55 -6.23 4.24
N PHE A 58 -6.21 -7.00 3.22
CA PHE A 58 -6.57 -6.64 1.85
C PHE A 58 -6.97 -7.88 1.07
N ASP A 59 -7.80 -7.67 0.04
CA ASP A 59 -8.09 -8.69 -0.96
C ASP A 59 -8.40 -8.02 -2.29
N GLY A 60 -8.91 -8.78 -3.25
CA GLY A 60 -9.17 -8.30 -4.59
C GLY A 60 -8.23 -8.93 -5.61
N GLU A 61 -8.35 -8.50 -6.85
CA GLU A 61 -7.51 -8.99 -7.95
C GLU A 61 -6.68 -7.84 -8.49
N SER A 62 -5.37 -7.96 -8.41
CA SER A 62 -4.47 -6.91 -8.84
C SER A 62 -3.14 -7.48 -9.33
N CYS A 63 -2.37 -6.63 -10.01
CA CYS A 63 -1.07 -7.04 -10.55
C CYS A 63 -0.06 -7.30 -9.44
N ALA A 64 1.08 -7.89 -9.82
CA ALA A 64 2.16 -8.24 -8.90
C ALA A 64 2.64 -7.04 -8.06
N ILE A 65 2.75 -5.86 -8.68
CA ILE A 65 3.19 -4.64 -8.00
C ILE A 65 2.16 -4.20 -6.97
N SER A 66 0.88 -4.20 -7.33
CA SER A 66 -0.22 -3.82 -6.44
C SER A 66 -0.32 -4.79 -5.26
N THR A 67 -0.23 -6.09 -5.51
CA THR A 67 -0.27 -7.11 -4.46
C THR A 67 0.90 -6.95 -3.49
N ALA A 68 2.11 -6.78 -4.01
CA ALA A 68 3.29 -6.62 -3.16
C ALA A 68 3.21 -5.34 -2.32
N SER A 69 2.76 -4.24 -2.92
CA SER A 69 2.59 -2.98 -2.20
C SER A 69 1.56 -3.11 -1.08
N SER A 70 0.43 -3.78 -1.36
CA SER A 70 -0.63 -4.01 -0.36
C SER A 70 -0.12 -4.87 0.79
N SER A 71 0.60 -5.94 0.48
CA SER A 71 1.21 -6.82 1.49
C SER A 71 2.17 -6.06 2.40
N LEU A 72 3.08 -5.29 1.81
CA LEU A 72 4.03 -4.46 2.56
C LEU A 72 3.32 -3.42 3.42
N MET A 73 2.35 -2.72 2.85
CA MET A 73 1.61 -1.69 3.56
C MET A 73 0.90 -2.25 4.79
N THR A 74 0.17 -3.36 4.62
CA THR A 74 -0.60 -3.95 5.72
C THR A 74 0.33 -4.44 6.84
N GLU A 75 1.45 -5.05 6.49
CA GLU A 75 2.43 -5.49 7.47
C GLU A 75 3.03 -4.28 8.22
N PHE A 76 3.34 -3.21 7.50
CA PHE A 76 3.99 -2.03 8.06
C PHE A 76 3.05 -1.19 8.93
N LEU A 77 1.78 -1.05 8.55
CA LEU A 77 0.83 -0.19 9.26
C LEU A 77 0.16 -0.85 10.46
N SER A 78 0.21 -2.16 10.58
CA SER A 78 -0.39 -2.85 11.73
C SER A 78 0.22 -2.36 13.04
N GLY A 79 -0.62 -1.95 13.98
CA GLY A 79 -0.18 -1.44 15.27
C GLY A 79 0.11 0.06 15.31
N LYS A 80 0.07 0.75 14.18
CA LYS A 80 0.29 2.19 14.13
C LYS A 80 -1.00 2.95 14.39
N THR A 81 -0.87 4.22 14.80
CA THR A 81 -2.05 5.08 14.97
C THR A 81 -2.57 5.54 13.62
N VAL A 82 -3.84 5.96 13.59
CA VAL A 82 -4.46 6.55 12.40
C VAL A 82 -3.64 7.74 11.89
N GLN A 83 -3.19 8.59 12.81
CA GLN A 83 -2.38 9.76 12.44
C GLN A 83 -1.05 9.36 11.80
N GLN A 84 -0.37 8.37 12.39
CA GLN A 84 0.87 7.84 11.81
C GLN A 84 0.65 7.29 10.41
N ALA A 85 -0.43 6.52 10.22
CA ALA A 85 -0.74 5.95 8.91
C ALA A 85 -0.98 7.04 7.85
N GLN A 86 -1.67 8.12 8.22
CA GLN A 86 -1.93 9.22 7.30
C GLN A 86 -0.65 9.99 6.93
N LEU A 87 0.24 10.19 7.89
CA LEU A 87 1.55 10.81 7.62
C LEU A 87 2.41 9.91 6.73
N LEU A 88 2.40 8.61 7.00
CA LEU A 88 3.15 7.63 6.20
C LEU A 88 2.62 7.53 4.77
N PHE A 89 1.30 7.69 4.60
CA PHE A 89 0.71 7.78 3.26
C PHE A 89 1.33 8.95 2.48
N LEU A 90 1.45 10.13 3.10
CA LEU A 90 2.06 11.29 2.46
C LEU A 90 3.54 11.02 2.15
N ASP A 91 4.25 10.37 3.06
CA ASP A 91 5.66 10.00 2.85
C ASP A 91 5.79 9.02 1.68
N PHE A 92 4.88 8.07 1.56
CA PHE A 92 4.88 7.12 0.45
C PHE A 92 4.63 7.85 -0.88
N CYS A 93 3.71 8.81 -0.90
CA CYS A 93 3.46 9.62 -2.09
C CYS A 93 4.72 10.41 -2.50
N GLN A 94 5.50 10.90 -1.54
CA GLN A 94 6.78 11.56 -1.82
C GLN A 94 7.78 10.58 -2.43
N LEU A 95 7.87 9.38 -1.88
CA LEU A 95 8.76 8.33 -2.39
C LEU A 95 8.41 7.97 -3.83
N MET A 96 7.12 7.94 -4.17
CA MET A 96 6.63 7.54 -5.49
C MET A 96 6.59 8.69 -6.51
N ASP A 97 6.87 9.92 -6.10
CA ASP A 97 6.82 11.07 -6.99
C ASP A 97 8.00 11.03 -7.97
N LYS A 98 7.71 10.75 -9.24
CA LYS A 98 8.73 10.62 -10.29
C LYS A 98 9.46 11.93 -10.57
N ASN A 99 8.90 13.07 -10.16
CA ASN A 99 9.51 14.40 -10.36
C ASN A 99 10.48 14.76 -9.23
N LYS A 100 10.61 13.90 -8.22
CA LYS A 100 11.52 14.08 -7.09
C LYS A 100 12.60 13.03 -7.10
N ASN A 101 13.84 13.45 -6.85
CA ASN A 101 14.96 12.51 -6.78
C ASN A 101 15.14 12.01 -5.34
N ILE A 102 14.14 11.29 -4.85
CA ILE A 102 14.14 10.71 -3.50
C ILE A 102 14.33 9.20 -3.65
N GLY A 103 15.43 8.68 -3.10
CA GLY A 103 15.73 7.24 -3.14
C GLY A 103 15.15 6.48 -1.97
N SER A 104 14.94 7.15 -0.83
CA SER A 104 14.35 6.55 0.35
C SER A 104 13.79 7.62 1.28
N VAL A 105 12.86 7.20 2.15
CA VAL A 105 12.29 8.02 3.22
C VAL A 105 12.44 7.21 4.50
N GLU A 106 13.17 7.72 5.47
CA GLU A 106 13.52 6.99 6.70
C GLU A 106 12.29 6.43 7.42
N SER A 107 11.23 7.22 7.52
CA SER A 107 9.99 6.81 8.22
C SER A 107 9.33 5.59 7.61
N LEU A 108 9.59 5.27 6.34
CA LEU A 108 8.94 4.18 5.62
C LEU A 108 9.60 2.82 5.84
N GLY A 109 10.77 2.76 6.47
CA GLY A 109 11.42 1.48 6.80
C GLY A 109 11.47 0.51 5.61
N ALA A 110 10.93 -0.69 5.81
CA ALA A 110 10.93 -1.75 4.79
C ALA A 110 10.16 -1.39 3.52
N VAL A 111 9.21 -0.47 3.61
CA VAL A 111 8.43 0.00 2.45
C VAL A 111 9.31 0.67 1.41
N ASN A 112 10.49 1.17 1.79
CA ASN A 112 11.46 1.74 0.85
C ASN A 112 11.88 0.76 -0.24
N ALA A 113 11.69 -0.54 -0.05
CA ALA A 113 11.94 -1.53 -1.09
C ALA A 113 11.12 -1.25 -2.36
N MET A 114 10.01 -0.52 -2.25
CA MET A 114 9.17 -0.16 -3.40
C MET A 114 9.74 1.01 -4.20
N ALA A 115 10.82 1.64 -3.77
CA ALA A 115 11.40 2.80 -4.47
C ALA A 115 11.74 2.50 -5.93
N GLY A 116 12.08 1.26 -6.27
CA GLY A 116 12.37 0.86 -7.63
C GLY A 116 11.20 1.02 -8.62
N VAL A 117 9.98 1.12 -8.11
CA VAL A 117 8.78 1.31 -8.95
C VAL A 117 8.87 2.61 -9.75
N LYS A 118 9.58 3.62 -9.26
CA LYS A 118 9.72 4.91 -9.95
C LYS A 118 10.36 4.78 -11.34
N ASN A 119 11.11 3.70 -11.57
CA ASN A 119 11.72 3.42 -12.86
C ASN A 119 10.69 2.93 -13.89
N PHE A 120 9.47 2.66 -13.45
CA PHE A 120 8.38 2.14 -14.29
C PHE A 120 7.12 2.99 -14.04
N PRO A 121 7.04 4.18 -14.67
CA PRO A 121 5.94 5.14 -14.38
C PRO A 121 4.54 4.56 -14.47
N SER A 122 4.31 3.62 -15.39
CA SER A 122 3.00 2.97 -15.52
C SER A 122 2.63 2.11 -14.30
N ARG A 123 3.61 1.76 -13.47
CA ARG A 123 3.40 0.93 -12.28
C ARG A 123 3.25 1.75 -11.00
N ILE A 124 3.55 3.05 -11.04
CA ILE A 124 3.41 3.92 -9.87
C ILE A 124 1.97 3.93 -9.38
N LYS A 125 1.00 4.00 -10.29
CA LYS A 125 -0.43 3.99 -9.94
C LYS A 125 -0.84 2.67 -9.30
N SER A 126 -0.30 1.56 -9.76
CA SER A 126 -0.54 0.24 -9.15
C SER A 126 0.03 0.15 -7.74
N ALA A 127 1.24 0.69 -7.53
CA ALA A 127 1.88 0.67 -6.21
C ALA A 127 1.18 1.56 -5.20
N THR A 128 0.62 2.69 -5.63
CA THR A 128 0.01 3.66 -4.72
C THR A 128 -1.47 3.37 -4.44
N LEU A 129 -2.12 2.51 -5.23
CA LEU A 129 -3.56 2.27 -5.13
C LEU A 129 -4.00 1.85 -3.72
N CYS A 130 -3.31 0.88 -3.12
CA CYS A 130 -3.66 0.40 -1.78
C CYS A 130 -3.49 1.48 -0.72
N TRP A 131 -2.49 2.35 -0.86
CA TRP A 131 -2.27 3.45 0.06
C TRP A 131 -3.38 4.49 -0.04
N HIS A 132 -3.83 4.81 -1.25
CA HIS A 132 -4.98 5.67 -1.46
C HIS A 132 -6.27 5.06 -0.88
N ALA A 133 -6.46 3.74 -1.06
CA ALA A 133 -7.62 3.05 -0.50
C ALA A 133 -7.59 3.05 1.02
N MET A 134 -6.43 2.81 1.63
CA MET A 134 -6.26 2.89 3.08
C MET A 134 -6.62 4.28 3.59
N ASN A 135 -6.08 5.32 2.96
CA ASN A 135 -6.36 6.69 3.36
C ASN A 135 -7.84 7.06 3.18
N ALA A 136 -8.45 6.61 2.07
CA ALA A 136 -9.88 6.82 1.83
C ALA A 136 -10.73 6.17 2.92
N ALA A 137 -10.40 4.93 3.28
CA ALA A 137 -11.11 4.20 4.33
C ALA A 137 -11.04 4.95 5.67
N LEU A 138 -9.86 5.43 6.05
CA LEU A 138 -9.68 6.18 7.29
C LEU A 138 -10.43 7.52 7.28
N ASN A 139 -10.69 8.07 6.10
CA ASN A 139 -11.46 9.32 5.94
C ASN A 139 -12.95 9.07 5.71
N GLY A 140 -13.42 7.84 5.89
CA GLY A 140 -14.84 7.50 5.75
C GLY A 140 -15.34 7.43 4.31
N LYS A 141 -14.43 7.29 3.34
CA LYS A 141 -14.78 7.15 1.93
C LYS A 141 -14.75 5.67 1.53
N ASP A 142 -15.68 5.27 0.68
CA ASP A 142 -15.84 3.86 0.29
C ASP A 142 -15.02 3.47 -0.93
N THR A 143 -14.61 4.45 -1.75
CA THR A 143 -13.91 4.17 -3.02
C THR A 143 -12.85 5.21 -3.31
N THR A 144 -11.87 4.80 -4.11
CA THR A 144 -10.82 5.68 -4.65
C THR A 144 -10.32 5.12 -5.98
N THR A 145 -9.63 5.95 -6.75
CA THR A 145 -9.02 5.53 -8.01
C THR A 145 -7.67 6.23 -8.20
N THR A 146 -6.75 5.57 -8.91
CA THR A 146 -5.47 6.16 -9.33
C THR A 146 -5.39 6.31 -10.85
N GLU A 147 -6.49 6.16 -11.54
CA GLU A 147 -6.56 6.34 -13.00
C GLU A 147 -6.23 7.77 -13.45
#